data_f2afd4f1cb7b4b8349d579da4994d4db
#
_entry.id   f2afd4f1cb7b4b8349d579da4994d4db
#
_cell.length_a   1.000
_cell.length_b   1.000
_cell.length_c   1.000
_cell.angle_alpha   90.00
_cell.angle_beta   90.00
_cell.angle_gamma   90.00
#
_symmetry.space_group_name_H-M   'P 1'
#
loop_
_entity.id
_entity.type
_entity.pdbx_description
1 polymer ?
#
loop_
_entity_poly.entity_id
_entity_poly.type
_entity_poly.pdbx_seq_one_letter_code
_entity_poly.pdbx_strand_id
1 'polypeptide(L)'
;YGVGEAISITCTYNEAVTVTGTPTITLSNNDVASYASGSGSTAIVFTTTVAEGDTDSSDLSVSSIAPTAGGATMKDGAGNAISSTITGGDLGTVTVDGDAPDFVSVAATDGAYGVGETLSITVTWDEAVVVSGTPTLTLSNGDTATYASGTGSTALVFTTTIAEADTDSADLSVSAYGGTIADAAGGAAGAASGDLGAVTVDGDAPDLSSVTAADATYKIGDAVSITATWDEAVIVTGSPTLTLSNGASASYTSGSGNTALVFTYTVAEDQTGTSDLTVSSSSGGTIKDAAGGTAASVAGDLGDVVIDADTPDMTGCDATNGAYGVGENLDITCTFDEAVTVTGSPTVTLSNGDVATYNSGTGSANIVFRTTIAEGDTDSSDLSVSSVQPTAGGATMKDAAGNAISSTITGGDLGSVTVDGDAPDFVAVTATDGAYGVGETLSITVVWDEAVSVSGTPTLTLSNGDTATYSSGTGSNSLIFTTVIAESDTDSSDLSVSAYGGTIADAAGGAAGAASGDLGAV
;
A
#
# COMPACT_ATOMS: atom_id res chain seq x y z
N TYR A 1 28.02 36.19 50.71
CA TYR A 1 27.14 35.44 51.58
C TYR A 1 25.71 35.74 51.20
N GLY A 2 24.92 34.71 50.97
CA GLY A 2 23.50 34.78 50.69
C GLY A 2 22.64 34.32 51.87
N VAL A 3 21.33 34.39 51.71
CA VAL A 3 20.35 34.00 52.73
C VAL A 3 20.62 32.57 53.22
N GLY A 4 20.68 32.42 54.56
CA GLY A 4 20.97 31.17 55.28
C GLY A 4 22.43 30.91 55.52
N GLU A 5 23.35 31.65 54.96
CA GLU A 5 24.77 31.49 55.18
C GLU A 5 25.25 32.19 56.48
N ALA A 6 26.22 31.57 57.16
CA ALA A 6 26.77 32.10 58.40
C ALA A 6 28.06 32.91 58.16
N ILE A 7 28.03 34.15 58.61
CA ILE A 7 29.22 35.02 58.58
C ILE A 7 29.94 34.90 59.94
N SER A 8 31.23 34.56 59.90
CA SER A 8 32.06 34.46 61.08
C SER A 8 33.11 35.59 61.09
N ILE A 9 33.02 36.46 62.07
CA ILE A 9 33.85 37.69 62.14
C ILE A 9 34.77 37.55 63.33
N THR A 10 36.06 37.67 63.08
CA THR A 10 37.07 37.62 64.11
C THR A 10 37.59 39.04 64.44
N CYS A 11 37.25 39.49 65.63
CA CYS A 11 37.84 40.78 66.16
C CYS A 11 39.10 40.50 66.94
N THR A 12 40.19 41.09 66.53
CA THR A 12 41.52 40.91 67.21
C THR A 12 41.83 42.10 68.12
N TYR A 13 42.14 41.77 69.37
CA TYR A 13 42.51 42.72 70.40
C TYR A 13 43.99 42.65 70.67
N ASN A 14 44.57 43.73 71.25
CA ASN A 14 45.99 43.80 71.63
C ASN A 14 46.36 42.97 72.84
N GLU A 15 45.34 42.51 73.60
CA GLU A 15 45.52 41.66 74.77
C GLU A 15 44.32 40.65 74.91
N ALA A 16 44.46 39.67 75.81
CA ALA A 16 43.47 38.67 76.00
C ALA A 16 42.17 39.23 76.64
N VAL A 17 40.98 38.96 76.02
CA VAL A 17 39.67 39.43 76.45
C VAL A 17 38.87 38.32 77.02
N THR A 18 38.44 38.46 78.30
CA THR A 18 37.50 37.58 78.93
C THR A 18 36.05 38.04 78.64
N VAL A 19 35.26 37.20 78.03
CA VAL A 19 33.83 37.45 77.65
C VAL A 19 32.90 36.69 78.58
N THR A 20 31.88 37.38 79.10
CA THR A 20 30.74 36.81 79.78
C THR A 20 29.46 37.27 79.14
N GLY A 21 28.44 36.40 79.06
CA GLY A 21 27.21 36.72 78.34
C GLY A 21 27.38 36.70 76.81
N THR A 22 26.54 37.41 76.09
CA THR A 22 26.48 37.46 74.62
C THR A 22 26.61 38.87 74.13
N PRO A 23 27.86 39.49 74.18
CA PRO A 23 28.09 40.83 73.55
C PRO A 23 27.85 40.72 72.03
N THR A 24 27.58 41.84 71.40
CA THR A 24 27.27 41.89 69.98
C THR A 24 28.12 42.90 69.24
N ILE A 25 28.27 42.74 67.96
CA ILE A 25 28.74 43.77 67.01
C ILE A 25 27.61 44.08 66.03
N THR A 26 27.55 45.36 65.62
CA THR A 26 26.64 45.79 64.55
C THR A 26 27.48 46.01 63.28
N LEU A 27 26.98 45.46 62.18
CA LEU A 27 27.61 45.55 60.87
C LEU A 27 27.10 46.81 60.10
N SER A 28 27.75 47.13 58.98
CA SER A 28 27.39 48.31 58.15
C SER A 28 26.03 48.21 57.50
N ASN A 29 25.54 47.01 57.27
CA ASN A 29 24.21 46.70 56.77
C ASN A 29 23.10 46.69 57.86
N ASN A 30 23.48 47.04 59.13
CA ASN A 30 22.65 47.04 60.33
C ASN A 30 22.44 45.66 60.98
N ASP A 31 22.98 44.59 60.44
CA ASP A 31 22.91 43.29 61.09
C ASP A 31 23.68 43.25 62.42
N VAL A 32 23.27 42.33 63.26
CA VAL A 32 23.88 42.16 64.56
C VAL A 32 24.50 40.76 64.69
N ALA A 33 25.81 40.68 64.72
CA ALA A 33 26.52 39.46 65.01
C ALA A 33 26.71 39.25 66.53
N SER A 34 26.47 38.06 67.00
CA SER A 34 26.56 37.70 68.43
C SER A 34 27.84 36.97 68.72
N TYR A 35 28.36 37.13 69.94
CA TYR A 35 29.54 36.43 70.39
C TYR A 35 29.38 34.90 70.27
N ALA A 36 30.32 34.26 69.65
CA ALA A 36 30.40 32.83 69.41
C ALA A 36 31.50 32.13 70.22
N SER A 37 32.74 32.66 70.23
CA SER A 37 33.83 31.99 70.89
C SER A 37 35.06 32.94 71.07
N GLY A 38 36.11 32.43 71.74
CA GLY A 38 37.42 33.13 71.92
C GLY A 38 37.67 33.79 73.25
N SER A 39 36.76 33.62 74.26
CA SER A 39 36.98 34.18 75.62
C SER A 39 38.34 33.75 76.22
N GLY A 40 39.05 34.65 76.76
CA GLY A 40 40.40 34.42 77.30
C GLY A 40 41.53 34.49 76.26
N SER A 41 41.27 34.88 75.02
CA SER A 41 42.21 35.04 73.94
C SER A 41 42.19 36.48 73.37
N THR A 42 43.13 36.80 72.48
CA THR A 42 43.15 38.06 71.73
C THR A 42 42.23 38.07 70.52
N ALA A 43 41.68 36.90 70.12
CA ALA A 43 40.76 36.72 68.97
C ALA A 43 39.35 36.34 69.47
N ILE A 44 38.44 37.26 69.34
CA ILE A 44 37.00 37.04 69.70
C ILE A 44 36.21 36.89 68.41
N VAL A 45 35.45 35.82 68.35
CA VAL A 45 34.63 35.48 67.19
C VAL A 45 33.16 35.82 67.44
N PHE A 46 32.57 36.55 66.50
CA PHE A 46 31.13 36.84 66.41
C PHE A 46 30.55 36.14 65.19
N THR A 47 29.29 35.70 65.25
CA THR A 47 28.61 35.09 64.12
C THR A 47 27.23 35.71 63.93
N THR A 48 26.85 35.86 62.71
CA THR A 48 25.48 36.12 62.27
C THR A 48 25.15 35.20 61.11
N THR A 49 23.87 35.02 60.83
CA THR A 49 23.38 34.31 59.63
C THR A 49 22.58 35.30 58.82
N VAL A 50 22.88 35.40 57.52
CA VAL A 50 22.13 36.25 56.60
C VAL A 50 20.68 35.78 56.57
N ALA A 51 19.77 36.67 56.88
CA ALA A 51 18.33 36.42 56.87
C ALA A 51 17.67 37.07 55.65
N GLU A 52 16.56 36.51 55.24
CA GLU A 52 15.69 37.08 54.21
C GLU A 52 15.28 38.50 54.62
N GLY A 53 15.50 39.51 53.75
CA GLY A 53 15.23 40.90 53.99
C GLY A 53 16.37 41.67 54.70
N ASP A 54 17.53 41.05 54.96
CA ASP A 54 18.69 41.77 55.38
C ASP A 54 19.14 42.76 54.29
N THR A 55 19.71 43.89 54.71
CA THR A 55 20.16 44.88 53.75
C THR A 55 21.41 44.43 53.04
N ASP A 56 21.41 44.46 51.73
CA ASP A 56 22.56 44.13 50.89
C ASP A 56 23.76 44.98 51.17
N SER A 57 24.92 44.38 51.07
CA SER A 57 26.18 45.04 51.20
C SER A 57 27.18 44.58 50.18
N SER A 58 27.76 45.49 49.41
CA SER A 58 28.86 45.21 48.51
C SER A 58 30.23 45.25 49.20
N ASP A 59 30.27 45.73 50.46
CA ASP A 59 31.46 45.86 51.24
C ASP A 59 31.10 45.96 52.74
N LEU A 60 31.06 44.82 53.39
CA LEU A 60 30.59 44.67 54.76
C LEU A 60 31.70 45.09 55.73
N SER A 61 31.32 45.89 56.74
CA SER A 61 32.23 46.30 57.78
C SER A 61 31.61 46.27 59.17
N VAL A 62 32.39 46.21 60.23
CA VAL A 62 31.91 46.37 61.61
C VAL A 62 31.72 47.82 61.90
N SER A 63 30.51 48.29 62.14
CA SER A 63 30.20 49.69 62.45
C SER A 63 30.18 50.03 63.91
N SER A 64 29.85 49.10 64.79
CA SER A 64 29.92 49.30 66.25
C SER A 64 30.06 47.98 67.03
N ILE A 65 30.52 48.07 68.28
CA ILE A 65 30.49 46.95 69.22
C ILE A 65 29.70 47.35 70.46
N ALA A 66 28.86 46.41 70.92
CA ALA A 66 28.08 46.52 72.14
C ALA A 66 28.57 45.50 73.16
N PRO A 67 29.70 45.81 73.87
CA PRO A 67 30.31 44.82 74.76
C PRO A 67 29.52 44.52 76.02
N THR A 68 28.49 45.30 76.28
CA THR A 68 27.54 45.11 77.41
C THR A 68 26.14 44.77 77.00
N ALA A 69 25.89 44.35 75.73
CA ALA A 69 24.57 43.93 75.23
C ALA A 69 24.00 42.84 76.13
N GLY A 70 22.70 42.93 76.50
CA GLY A 70 22.03 41.94 77.32
C GLY A 70 22.65 41.65 78.68
N GLY A 71 23.51 42.56 79.23
CA GLY A 71 24.22 42.36 80.47
C GLY A 71 25.53 41.62 80.35
N ALA A 72 26.05 41.45 79.11
CA ALA A 72 27.34 40.86 78.83
C ALA A 72 28.47 41.73 79.35
N THR A 73 29.70 41.17 79.41
CA THR A 73 30.92 41.94 79.66
C THR A 73 32.07 41.45 78.77
N MET A 74 32.90 42.39 78.31
CA MET A 74 34.15 42.08 77.67
C MET A 74 35.25 42.85 78.37
N LYS A 75 36.20 42.12 79.04
CA LYS A 75 37.23 42.73 79.93
C LYS A 75 38.55 42.08 79.67
N ASP A 76 39.63 42.88 79.90
CA ASP A 76 41.02 42.40 79.97
C ASP A 76 41.26 41.51 81.21
N GLY A 77 42.46 40.93 81.33
CA GLY A 77 42.91 40.16 82.49
C GLY A 77 42.96 40.92 83.79
N ALA A 78 42.98 42.27 83.78
CA ALA A 78 42.96 43.17 84.91
C ALA A 78 41.53 43.61 85.30
N GLY A 79 40.53 43.30 84.50
CA GLY A 79 39.09 43.60 84.73
C GLY A 79 38.65 44.92 84.08
N ASN A 80 39.49 45.60 83.27
CA ASN A 80 39.07 46.80 82.54
C ASN A 80 38.14 46.40 81.34
N ALA A 81 37.16 47.22 81.12
CA ALA A 81 36.28 47.01 79.93
C ALA A 81 37.04 47.38 78.67
N ILE A 82 36.81 46.61 77.60
CA ILE A 82 37.34 46.91 76.24
C ILE A 82 36.84 48.29 75.79
N SER A 83 37.59 48.93 74.87
CA SER A 83 37.13 50.10 74.12
C SER A 83 35.99 49.74 73.16
N SER A 84 35.00 50.59 73.10
CA SER A 84 33.92 50.48 72.06
C SER A 84 34.32 51.15 70.72
N THR A 85 35.50 51.71 70.63
CA THR A 85 36.03 52.32 69.42
C THR A 85 36.52 51.26 68.45
N ILE A 86 35.94 51.18 67.29
CA ILE A 86 36.34 50.26 66.20
C ILE A 86 37.50 50.89 65.43
N THR A 87 38.59 50.14 65.33
CA THR A 87 39.76 50.44 64.43
C THR A 87 39.93 49.22 63.52
N GLY A 88 39.94 49.43 62.21
CA GLY A 88 40.07 48.33 61.28
C GLY A 88 38.76 47.46 61.15
N GLY A 89 37.61 48.16 61.13
CA GLY A 89 36.33 47.50 61.01
C GLY A 89 35.97 46.97 59.59
N ASP A 90 36.79 47.27 58.61
CA ASP A 90 36.70 46.75 57.26
C ASP A 90 36.94 45.23 57.26
N LEU A 91 36.01 44.44 56.70
CA LEU A 91 36.09 42.99 56.62
C LEU A 91 36.67 42.49 55.30
N GLY A 92 37.17 43.41 54.44
CA GLY A 92 37.70 43.14 53.11
C GLY A 92 36.57 43.08 52.11
N THR A 93 36.67 42.19 51.12
CA THR A 93 35.68 42.07 50.05
C THR A 93 34.49 41.14 50.42
N VAL A 94 33.89 41.35 51.62
CA VAL A 94 32.74 40.58 52.06
C VAL A 94 31.45 41.24 51.54
N THR A 95 30.75 40.53 50.74
CA THR A 95 29.41 40.93 50.22
C THR A 95 28.32 40.16 50.94
N VAL A 96 27.18 40.80 51.14
CA VAL A 96 25.95 40.20 51.67
C VAL A 96 24.84 40.46 50.67
N ASP A 97 24.11 39.45 50.37
CA ASP A 97 22.91 39.44 49.57
C ASP A 97 21.77 38.88 50.47
N GLY A 98 20.86 39.74 50.87
CA GLY A 98 19.78 39.41 51.79
C GLY A 98 18.49 39.01 51.13
N ASP A 99 18.45 38.92 49.82
CA ASP A 99 17.31 38.49 49.06
C ASP A 99 17.59 37.09 48.46
N ALA A 100 16.71 36.17 48.66
CA ALA A 100 16.76 34.86 47.97
C ALA A 100 15.79 34.88 46.77
N PRO A 101 16.14 34.19 45.68
CA PRO A 101 15.28 34.19 44.50
C PRO A 101 13.85 33.76 44.77
N ASP A 102 12.90 34.68 44.64
CA ASP A 102 11.48 34.40 44.80
C ASP A 102 10.84 33.92 43.49
N PHE A 103 10.03 32.87 43.61
CA PHE A 103 9.31 32.34 42.46
C PHE A 103 8.29 33.33 41.93
N VAL A 104 8.34 33.64 40.62
CA VAL A 104 7.44 34.57 39.92
C VAL A 104 6.38 33.82 39.12
N SER A 105 6.78 32.91 38.25
CA SER A 105 5.84 32.23 37.37
C SER A 105 6.41 30.94 36.75
N VAL A 106 5.52 30.08 36.31
CA VAL A 106 5.82 28.94 35.45
C VAL A 106 4.90 29.03 34.23
N ALA A 107 5.42 28.68 33.05
CA ALA A 107 4.67 28.71 31.81
C ALA A 107 5.21 27.73 30.79
N ALA A 108 4.33 27.24 29.92
CA ALA A 108 4.68 26.51 28.72
C ALA A 108 3.85 27.07 27.54
N THR A 109 4.10 26.59 26.33
CA THR A 109 3.25 26.94 25.19
C THR A 109 1.95 26.15 25.30
N ASP A 110 0.81 26.84 25.20
CA ASP A 110 -0.51 26.19 25.17
C ASP A 110 -0.59 25.18 24.02
N GLY A 111 -1.18 24.03 24.27
CA GLY A 111 -1.38 22.98 23.26
C GLY A 111 -1.62 21.61 23.85
N ALA A 112 -1.97 20.69 22.98
CA ALA A 112 -1.99 19.26 23.28
C ALA A 112 -0.62 18.68 22.88
N TYR A 113 -0.03 17.89 23.76
CA TYR A 113 1.23 17.22 23.56
C TYR A 113 1.05 15.71 23.61
N GLY A 114 1.31 15.05 22.50
CA GLY A 114 1.21 13.59 22.35
C GLY A 114 2.57 12.90 22.40
N VAL A 115 2.52 11.57 22.30
CA VAL A 115 3.72 10.72 22.36
C VAL A 115 4.80 11.14 21.36
N GLY A 116 6.02 11.30 21.86
CA GLY A 116 7.20 11.73 21.09
C GLY A 116 7.38 13.25 20.99
N GLU A 117 6.42 14.06 21.45
CA GLU A 117 6.54 15.51 21.47
C GLU A 117 7.31 16.00 22.70
N THR A 118 8.02 17.11 22.56
CA THR A 118 8.81 17.70 23.65
C THR A 118 8.07 18.90 24.23
N LEU A 119 7.72 18.81 25.50
CA LEU A 119 7.20 19.93 26.28
C LEU A 119 8.36 20.74 26.87
N SER A 120 8.36 22.05 26.65
CA SER A 120 9.33 23.00 27.20
C SER A 120 8.66 23.92 28.21
N ILE A 121 9.17 23.91 29.44
CA ILE A 121 8.62 24.64 30.58
C ILE A 121 9.60 25.71 31.03
N THR A 122 9.17 26.95 31.13
CA THR A 122 9.95 28.07 31.64
C THR A 122 9.53 28.41 33.05
N VAL A 123 10.46 28.41 33.99
CA VAL A 123 10.27 28.88 35.35
C VAL A 123 11.02 30.20 35.54
N THR A 124 10.34 31.17 36.07
CA THR A 124 10.88 32.53 36.25
C THR A 124 10.96 32.90 37.74
N TRP A 125 12.07 33.39 38.16
CA TRP A 125 12.32 34.03 39.47
C TRP A 125 12.51 35.55 39.29
N ASP A 126 12.42 36.28 40.35
CA ASP A 126 12.57 37.74 40.34
C ASP A 126 14.01 38.21 40.14
N GLU A 127 14.97 37.34 40.47
CA GLU A 127 16.41 37.57 40.25
C GLU A 127 17.11 36.45 39.50
N ALA A 128 18.40 36.66 39.20
CA ALA A 128 19.19 35.71 38.41
C ALA A 128 19.63 34.50 39.26
N VAL A 129 19.30 33.28 38.79
CA VAL A 129 19.60 32.05 39.49
C VAL A 129 20.70 31.23 38.83
N VAL A 130 21.50 30.59 39.66
CA VAL A 130 22.58 29.67 39.26
C VAL A 130 22.16 28.23 39.57
N VAL A 131 22.33 27.37 38.60
CA VAL A 131 21.97 25.93 38.68
C VAL A 131 23.20 25.12 39.02
N SER A 132 23.07 24.22 40.01
CA SER A 132 24.08 23.21 40.31
C SER A 132 23.49 21.81 40.11
N GLY A 133 24.17 20.96 39.32
CA GLY A 133 23.70 19.63 38.96
C GLY A 133 22.59 19.65 37.90
N THR A 134 21.65 18.75 38.01
CA THR A 134 20.51 18.60 37.08
C THR A 134 19.18 18.69 37.85
N PRO A 135 18.73 19.90 38.19
CA PRO A 135 17.43 20.04 38.83
C PRO A 135 16.29 19.57 37.91
N THR A 136 15.17 19.21 38.53
CA THR A 136 14.00 18.66 37.88
C THR A 136 12.71 19.34 38.35
N LEU A 137 11.70 19.38 37.47
CA LEU A 137 10.33 19.71 37.86
C LEU A 137 9.53 18.41 37.99
N THR A 138 8.73 18.33 39.02
CA THR A 138 7.70 17.28 39.15
C THR A 138 6.39 17.83 38.63
N LEU A 139 5.80 17.14 37.65
CA LEU A 139 4.53 17.54 37.02
C LEU A 139 3.34 16.86 37.72
N SER A 140 2.13 17.39 37.50
CA SER A 140 0.91 16.90 38.15
C SER A 140 0.49 15.52 37.68
N ASN A 141 0.88 15.12 36.48
CA ASN A 141 0.65 13.77 35.92
C ASN A 141 1.65 12.72 36.47
N GLY A 142 2.65 13.13 37.24
CA GLY A 142 3.68 12.27 37.81
C GLY A 142 5.01 12.28 37.03
N ASP A 143 5.05 12.90 35.89
CA ASP A 143 6.25 13.01 35.08
C ASP A 143 7.27 13.99 35.64
N THR A 144 8.47 13.95 35.06
CA THR A 144 9.58 14.80 35.47
C THR A 144 10.19 15.51 34.27
N ALA A 145 10.18 16.85 34.29
CA ALA A 145 10.94 17.63 33.33
C ALA A 145 12.34 17.95 33.89
N THR A 146 13.37 17.82 33.05
CA THR A 146 14.76 18.01 33.41
C THR A 146 15.28 19.37 32.95
N TYR A 147 16.20 19.98 33.76
CA TYR A 147 16.81 21.23 33.40
C TYR A 147 17.53 21.18 32.07
N ALA A 148 17.26 22.15 31.21
CA ALA A 148 17.81 22.25 29.87
C ALA A 148 18.77 23.48 29.72
N SER A 149 18.38 24.67 30.22
CA SER A 149 19.16 25.89 30.04
C SER A 149 18.69 27.04 30.92
N GLY A 150 19.48 28.17 30.95
CA GLY A 150 19.06 29.43 31.56
C GLY A 150 19.88 29.84 32.81
N THR A 151 20.84 29.02 33.31
CA THR A 151 21.66 29.38 34.46
C THR A 151 22.32 30.76 34.29
N GLY A 152 22.30 31.58 35.34
CA GLY A 152 22.79 32.97 35.34
C GLY A 152 21.75 33.98 34.85
N SER A 153 20.50 33.57 34.63
CA SER A 153 19.39 34.45 34.28
C SER A 153 18.19 34.24 35.23
N THR A 154 17.18 35.10 35.10
CA THR A 154 15.92 35.00 35.88
C THR A 154 14.99 33.87 35.40
N ALA A 155 15.26 33.26 34.22
CA ALA A 155 14.40 32.25 33.64
C ALA A 155 15.19 30.97 33.34
N LEU A 156 14.72 29.85 33.87
CA LEU A 156 15.25 28.52 33.58
C LEU A 156 14.28 27.74 32.71
N VAL A 157 14.82 26.99 31.76
CA VAL A 157 14.07 26.12 30.87
C VAL A 157 14.27 24.67 31.28
N PHE A 158 13.15 23.94 31.41
CA PHE A 158 13.11 22.50 31.66
C PHE A 158 12.38 21.83 30.50
N THR A 159 12.74 20.60 30.17
CA THR A 159 12.11 19.84 29.10
C THR A 159 11.79 18.41 29.51
N THR A 160 10.68 17.91 28.98
CA THR A 160 10.34 16.49 29.00
C THR A 160 9.82 16.08 27.63
N THR A 161 9.95 14.81 27.25
CA THR A 161 9.36 14.25 26.05
C THR A 161 8.26 13.29 26.50
N ILE A 162 7.06 13.47 25.95
CA ILE A 162 5.93 12.61 26.29
C ILE A 162 6.24 11.20 25.77
N ALA A 163 6.14 10.23 26.66
CA ALA A 163 6.38 8.82 26.39
C ALA A 163 5.08 8.04 26.33
N GLU A 164 5.11 6.91 25.62
CA GLU A 164 4.03 5.93 25.63
C GLU A 164 3.76 5.48 27.08
N ALA A 165 2.49 5.48 27.49
CA ALA A 165 2.02 5.19 28.83
C ALA A 165 2.31 6.27 29.91
N ASP A 166 2.72 7.50 29.53
CA ASP A 166 2.64 8.62 30.44
C ASP A 166 1.18 8.89 30.81
N THR A 167 0.95 9.35 32.05
CA THR A 167 -0.43 9.60 32.49
C THR A 167 -1.01 10.84 31.80
N ASP A 168 -2.16 10.70 31.17
CA ASP A 168 -2.89 11.78 30.55
C ASP A 168 -3.21 12.91 31.53
N SER A 169 -3.17 14.13 31.01
CA SER A 169 -3.56 15.31 31.77
C SER A 169 -4.37 16.26 30.91
N ALA A 170 -5.54 16.61 31.36
CA ALA A 170 -6.37 17.65 30.74
C ALA A 170 -5.94 19.08 31.14
N ASP A 171 -5.08 19.20 32.14
CA ASP A 171 -4.60 20.47 32.71
C ASP A 171 -3.31 20.20 33.47
N LEU A 172 -2.17 20.42 32.81
CA LEU A 172 -0.87 20.10 33.36
C LEU A 172 -0.33 21.25 34.22
N SER A 173 0.23 20.91 35.39
CA SER A 173 0.86 21.89 36.29
C SER A 173 2.18 21.37 36.84
N VAL A 174 3.01 22.29 37.33
CA VAL A 174 4.20 21.99 38.11
C VAL A 174 3.80 21.90 39.58
N SER A 175 4.09 20.76 40.21
CA SER A 175 3.78 20.51 41.62
C SER A 175 4.95 20.83 42.56
N ALA A 176 6.19 20.69 42.09
CA ALA A 176 7.39 20.96 42.84
C ALA A 176 8.62 21.03 41.92
N TYR A 177 9.75 21.56 42.42
CA TYR A 177 11.04 21.33 41.84
C TYR A 177 11.99 20.62 42.82
N GLY A 178 12.98 19.92 42.29
CA GLY A 178 14.04 19.26 43.04
C GLY A 178 15.41 19.60 42.50
N GLY A 179 16.45 19.53 43.37
CA GLY A 179 17.82 19.89 43.03
C GLY A 179 18.23 21.23 43.63
N THR A 180 19.38 21.78 43.21
CA THR A 180 19.91 23.01 43.76
C THR A 180 19.82 24.14 42.74
N ILE A 181 19.00 25.12 43.07
CA ILE A 181 18.87 26.39 42.38
C ILE A 181 19.08 27.49 43.44
N ALA A 182 19.96 28.43 43.23
CA ALA A 182 20.29 29.50 44.16
C ALA A 182 20.71 30.75 43.38
N ASP A 183 20.76 31.90 44.04
CA ASP A 183 21.47 33.08 43.50
C ASP A 183 22.99 32.88 43.44
N ALA A 184 23.70 33.87 43.03
CA ALA A 184 25.17 33.86 42.97
C ALA A 184 25.83 33.96 44.36
N ALA A 185 25.11 34.41 45.37
CA ALA A 185 25.56 34.55 46.76
C ALA A 185 25.28 33.28 47.58
N GLY A 186 24.43 32.34 47.10
CA GLY A 186 24.13 31.06 47.75
C GLY A 186 22.74 31.00 48.40
N GLY A 187 21.93 32.07 48.28
CA GLY A 187 20.53 32.08 48.71
C GLY A 187 19.70 31.06 47.90
N ALA A 188 19.01 30.16 48.57
CA ALA A 188 18.25 29.10 47.91
C ALA A 188 16.96 29.64 47.29
N ALA A 189 16.71 29.31 46.02
CA ALA A 189 15.52 29.74 45.32
C ALA A 189 14.22 29.21 45.95
N GLY A 190 13.17 30.03 45.97
CA GLY A 190 11.85 29.72 46.45
C GLY A 190 11.19 28.57 45.69
N ALA A 191 10.23 27.91 46.30
CA ALA A 191 9.52 26.77 45.72
C ALA A 191 8.75 27.17 44.45
N ALA A 192 9.00 26.47 43.33
CA ALA A 192 8.30 26.67 42.09
C ALA A 192 7.13 25.69 41.97
N SER A 193 5.92 26.23 41.77
CA SER A 193 4.72 25.45 41.47
C SER A 193 3.69 26.31 40.75
N GLY A 194 2.82 25.73 39.96
CA GLY A 194 1.76 26.48 39.28
C GLY A 194 1.23 25.79 38.04
N ASP A 195 0.16 26.34 37.54
CA ASP A 195 -0.50 25.96 36.31
C ASP A 195 0.34 26.37 35.10
N LEU A 196 0.46 25.49 34.09
CA LEU A 196 1.20 25.73 32.85
C LEU A 196 0.39 26.41 31.75
N GLY A 197 -0.91 26.73 32.00
CA GLY A 197 -1.86 27.25 31.03
C GLY A 197 -2.66 26.13 30.37
N ALA A 198 -3.13 26.32 29.15
CA ALA A 198 -3.91 25.32 28.44
C ALA A 198 -3.01 24.20 27.83
N VAL A 199 -2.28 23.51 28.71
CA VAL A 199 -1.40 22.40 28.34
C VAL A 199 -2.07 21.09 28.69
N THR A 200 -2.30 20.25 27.66
CA THR A 200 -2.80 18.87 27.83
C THR A 200 -1.74 17.86 27.43
N VAL A 201 -1.73 16.70 28.08
CA VAL A 201 -0.83 15.58 27.74
C VAL A 201 -1.71 14.38 27.41
N ASP A 202 -1.34 13.70 26.32
CA ASP A 202 -1.89 12.44 25.84
C ASP A 202 -0.73 11.44 25.71
N GLY A 203 -0.67 10.51 26.60
CA GLY A 203 0.40 9.51 26.70
C GLY A 203 0.15 8.24 25.91
N ASP A 204 -0.92 8.19 25.14
CA ASP A 204 -1.26 7.06 24.28
C ASP A 204 -1.09 7.45 22.81
N ALA A 205 -0.39 6.66 22.02
CA ALA A 205 -0.34 6.81 20.57
C ALA A 205 -1.34 5.86 19.91
N PRO A 206 -1.93 6.23 18.76
CA PRO A 206 -2.93 5.37 18.12
C PRO A 206 -2.41 3.98 17.78
N ASP A 207 -3.00 2.96 18.40
CA ASP A 207 -2.69 1.57 18.13
C ASP A 207 -3.62 0.97 17.07
N LEU A 208 -3.01 0.28 16.07
CA LEU A 208 -3.77 -0.40 15.02
C LEU A 208 -4.53 -1.59 15.59
N SER A 209 -5.86 -1.48 15.63
CA SER A 209 -6.75 -2.55 16.13
C SER A 209 -7.01 -3.63 15.06
N SER A 210 -7.17 -3.23 13.79
CA SER A 210 -7.39 -4.14 12.66
C SER A 210 -7.14 -3.49 11.32
N VAL A 211 -6.84 -4.33 10.32
CA VAL A 211 -6.92 -3.95 8.91
C VAL A 211 -7.69 -5.04 8.18
N THR A 212 -8.69 -4.66 7.36
CA THR A 212 -9.61 -5.62 6.72
C THR A 212 -10.06 -5.15 5.36
N ALA A 213 -10.46 -6.09 4.51
CA ALA A 213 -11.24 -5.84 3.29
C ALA A 213 -12.35 -6.88 3.17
N ALA A 214 -13.22 -6.77 2.18
CA ALA A 214 -14.25 -7.78 1.95
C ALA A 214 -13.65 -9.03 1.31
N ASP A 215 -13.98 -10.21 1.84
CA ASP A 215 -13.57 -11.50 1.28
C ASP A 215 -14.16 -11.69 -0.12
N ALA A 216 -13.32 -11.77 -1.13
CA ALA A 216 -13.72 -11.99 -2.51
C ALA A 216 -12.51 -12.28 -3.42
N THR A 217 -12.77 -12.79 -4.62
CA THR A 217 -11.82 -12.73 -5.73
C THR A 217 -12.08 -11.44 -6.51
N TYR A 218 -11.07 -10.61 -6.60
CA TYR A 218 -11.08 -9.34 -7.32
C TYR A 218 -10.33 -9.49 -8.64
N LYS A 219 -10.98 -9.09 -9.71
CA LYS A 219 -10.45 -9.10 -11.08
C LYS A 219 -10.03 -7.73 -11.56
N ILE A 220 -9.48 -7.66 -12.75
CA ILE A 220 -9.08 -6.41 -13.42
C ILE A 220 -10.24 -5.41 -13.44
N GLY A 221 -9.94 -4.19 -12.97
CA GLY A 221 -10.90 -3.08 -12.87
C GLY A 221 -11.69 -3.04 -11.56
N ASP A 222 -11.66 -4.07 -10.74
CA ASP A 222 -12.34 -4.07 -9.45
C ASP A 222 -11.58 -3.21 -8.42
N ALA A 223 -12.32 -2.57 -7.53
CA ALA A 223 -11.78 -1.76 -6.45
C ALA A 223 -11.85 -2.52 -5.12
N VAL A 224 -10.68 -2.77 -4.52
CA VAL A 224 -10.56 -3.31 -3.16
C VAL A 224 -10.58 -2.15 -2.18
N SER A 225 -11.60 -2.11 -1.31
CA SER A 225 -11.71 -1.13 -0.23
C SER A 225 -11.11 -1.71 1.05
N ILE A 226 -10.01 -1.12 1.52
CA ILE A 226 -9.27 -1.55 2.70
C ILE A 226 -9.57 -0.60 3.84
N THR A 227 -10.02 -1.12 4.97
CA THR A 227 -10.30 -0.35 6.19
C THR A 227 -9.25 -0.69 7.25
N ALA A 228 -8.50 0.33 7.68
CA ALA A 228 -7.61 0.24 8.84
C ALA A 228 -8.29 0.95 10.02
N THR A 229 -8.37 0.27 11.16
CA THR A 229 -9.07 0.75 12.36
C THR A 229 -8.09 0.85 13.52
N TRP A 230 -8.08 1.99 14.20
CA TRP A 230 -7.32 2.24 15.42
C TRP A 230 -8.25 2.25 16.63
N ASP A 231 -7.67 2.19 17.80
CA ASP A 231 -8.39 2.25 19.08
C ASP A 231 -8.92 3.65 19.39
N GLU A 232 -8.30 4.69 18.80
CA GLU A 232 -8.71 6.09 18.92
C GLU A 232 -8.86 6.81 17.57
N ALA A 233 -9.29 8.08 17.59
CA ALA A 233 -9.51 8.88 16.39
C ALA A 233 -8.19 9.43 15.83
N VAL A 234 -7.93 9.22 14.54
CA VAL A 234 -6.69 9.60 13.86
C VAL A 234 -6.90 10.68 12.81
N ILE A 235 -5.97 11.62 12.75
CA ILE A 235 -5.92 12.71 11.78
C ILE A 235 -4.88 12.40 10.72
N VAL A 236 -5.28 12.46 9.47
CA VAL A 236 -4.40 12.23 8.31
C VAL A 236 -3.87 13.54 7.76
N THR A 237 -2.55 13.61 7.55
CA THR A 237 -1.91 14.71 6.84
C THR A 237 -1.11 14.16 5.65
N GLY A 238 -1.23 14.81 4.50
CA GLY A 238 -0.65 14.34 3.24
C GLY A 238 -1.51 13.27 2.57
N SER A 239 -0.90 12.37 1.86
CA SER A 239 -1.58 11.29 1.11
C SER A 239 -0.94 9.94 1.44
N PRO A 240 -1.25 9.35 2.60
CA PRO A 240 -0.71 8.05 2.95
C PRO A 240 -1.17 6.97 1.96
N THR A 241 -0.30 6.01 1.74
CA THR A 241 -0.54 4.83 0.90
C THR A 241 -0.19 3.57 1.67
N LEU A 242 -0.88 2.48 1.38
CA LEU A 242 -0.54 1.13 1.85
C LEU A 242 0.23 0.40 0.75
N THR A 243 1.31 -0.24 1.11
CA THR A 243 2.02 -1.19 0.24
C THR A 243 1.44 -2.57 0.46
N LEU A 244 1.00 -3.22 -0.62
CA LEU A 244 0.37 -4.53 -0.59
C LEU A 244 1.39 -5.65 -0.91
N SER A 245 1.08 -6.89 -0.50
CA SER A 245 1.94 -8.06 -0.69
C SER A 245 2.21 -8.41 -2.17
N ASN A 246 1.29 -8.04 -3.06
CA ASN A 246 1.45 -8.23 -4.51
C ASN A 246 2.26 -7.11 -5.19
N GLY A 247 2.83 -6.17 -4.41
CA GLY A 247 3.62 -5.04 -4.91
C GLY A 247 2.80 -3.82 -5.33
N ALA A 248 1.46 -3.90 -5.29
CA ALA A 248 0.59 -2.77 -5.58
C ALA A 248 0.50 -1.80 -4.39
N SER A 249 -0.17 -0.66 -4.61
CA SER A 249 -0.39 0.35 -3.58
C SER A 249 -1.88 0.73 -3.50
N ALA A 250 -2.41 0.79 -2.28
CA ALA A 250 -3.72 1.36 -2.00
C ALA A 250 -3.58 2.80 -1.53
N SER A 251 -4.37 3.72 -2.08
CA SER A 251 -4.35 5.14 -1.76
C SER A 251 -5.40 5.49 -0.72
N TYR A 252 -5.05 6.38 0.21
CA TYR A 252 -5.99 6.93 1.18
C TYR A 252 -7.17 7.62 0.49
N THR A 253 -8.38 7.33 0.98
CA THR A 253 -9.63 7.84 0.40
C THR A 253 -10.42 8.69 1.39
N SER A 254 -10.57 8.22 2.64
CA SER A 254 -11.40 8.93 3.63
C SER A 254 -11.18 8.41 5.06
N GLY A 255 -11.77 9.13 6.03
CA GLY A 255 -11.86 8.69 7.43
C GLY A 255 -11.10 9.56 8.43
N SER A 256 -10.29 10.56 8.00
CA SER A 256 -9.58 11.47 8.93
C SER A 256 -10.50 12.08 9.96
N GLY A 257 -10.08 12.07 11.22
CA GLY A 257 -10.87 12.50 12.38
C GLY A 257 -11.76 11.40 12.98
N ASN A 258 -11.63 10.15 12.48
CA ASN A 258 -12.35 8.99 13.04
C ASN A 258 -11.34 7.86 13.37
N THR A 259 -11.83 6.81 14.01
CA THR A 259 -11.04 5.62 14.34
C THR A 259 -10.74 4.73 13.12
N ALA A 260 -11.43 4.92 11.99
CA ALA A 260 -11.28 4.10 10.80
C ALA A 260 -10.90 4.93 9.58
N LEU A 261 -9.83 4.54 8.90
CA LEU A 261 -9.41 5.10 7.61
C LEU A 261 -9.66 4.12 6.49
N VAL A 262 -10.10 4.63 5.35
CA VAL A 262 -10.37 3.84 4.14
C VAL A 262 -9.30 4.13 3.08
N PHE A 263 -8.76 3.06 2.53
CA PHE A 263 -7.83 3.07 1.40
C PHE A 263 -8.43 2.29 0.24
N THR A 264 -8.10 2.66 -0.98
CA THR A 264 -8.61 1.98 -2.18
C THR A 264 -7.45 1.55 -3.09
N TYR A 265 -7.51 0.31 -3.52
CA TYR A 265 -6.65 -0.29 -4.53
C TYR A 265 -7.52 -0.73 -5.71
N THR A 266 -7.14 -0.42 -6.94
CA THR A 266 -7.83 -0.90 -8.15
C THR A 266 -6.92 -1.90 -8.84
N VAL A 267 -7.45 -3.10 -9.09
CA VAL A 267 -6.71 -4.18 -9.77
C VAL A 267 -6.45 -3.78 -11.22
N ALA A 268 -5.19 -3.80 -11.63
CA ALA A 268 -4.79 -3.54 -13.02
C ALA A 268 -4.20 -4.81 -13.65
N GLU A 269 -4.27 -4.90 -14.97
CA GLU A 269 -3.66 -5.97 -15.76
C GLU A 269 -2.15 -6.05 -15.51
N ASP A 270 -1.56 -7.22 -15.63
CA ASP A 270 -0.14 -7.51 -15.41
C ASP A 270 0.35 -7.31 -13.95
N GLN A 271 -0.53 -7.09 -13.00
CA GLN A 271 -0.14 -7.12 -11.60
C GLN A 271 0.03 -8.56 -11.12
N THR A 272 0.88 -8.74 -10.12
CA THR A 272 1.03 -10.08 -9.52
C THR A 272 -0.27 -10.49 -8.84
N GLY A 273 -0.87 -11.58 -9.32
CA GLY A 273 -2.00 -12.25 -8.68
C GLY A 273 -1.60 -12.82 -7.32
N THR A 274 -2.52 -12.90 -6.39
CA THR A 274 -2.28 -13.52 -5.07
C THR A 274 -3.54 -14.23 -4.57
N SER A 275 -3.34 -15.37 -3.92
CA SER A 275 -4.41 -16.10 -3.24
C SER A 275 -4.74 -15.53 -1.85
N ASP A 276 -3.95 -14.57 -1.38
CA ASP A 276 -4.07 -13.96 -0.07
C ASP A 276 -3.37 -12.59 -0.08
N LEU A 277 -4.15 -11.51 -0.12
CA LEU A 277 -3.63 -10.15 -0.15
C LEU A 277 -3.46 -9.61 1.27
N THR A 278 -2.27 -9.10 1.56
CA THR A 278 -1.95 -8.49 2.86
C THR A 278 -1.41 -7.07 2.69
N VAL A 279 -1.45 -6.29 3.77
CA VAL A 279 -0.79 -4.99 3.86
C VAL A 279 0.59 -5.19 4.49
N SER A 280 1.64 -4.76 3.81
CA SER A 280 3.03 -4.87 4.27
C SER A 280 3.49 -3.66 5.08
N SER A 281 3.05 -2.46 4.71
CA SER A 281 3.41 -1.20 5.38
C SER A 281 2.55 -0.04 4.91
N SER A 282 2.61 1.10 5.64
CA SER A 282 2.09 2.39 5.21
C SER A 282 3.21 3.42 4.98
N SER A 283 3.00 4.38 4.08
CA SER A 283 3.98 5.43 3.75
C SER A 283 3.32 6.67 3.12
N GLY A 284 4.07 7.74 2.90
CA GLY A 284 3.65 8.89 2.06
C GLY A 284 2.79 9.95 2.74
N GLY A 285 2.54 9.85 4.03
CA GLY A 285 1.80 10.83 4.84
C GLY A 285 2.02 10.58 6.32
N THR A 286 1.31 11.31 7.17
CA THR A 286 1.29 11.06 8.61
C THR A 286 -0.11 10.71 9.08
N ILE A 287 -0.19 9.79 10.02
CA ILE A 287 -1.40 9.40 10.75
C ILE A 287 -1.08 9.63 12.22
N LYS A 288 -1.83 10.52 12.86
CA LYS A 288 -1.62 10.96 14.25
C LYS A 288 -2.95 11.14 14.95
N ASP A 289 -2.95 11.05 16.29
CA ASP A 289 -4.07 11.54 17.10
C ASP A 289 -4.19 13.08 17.07
N ALA A 290 -5.08 13.63 17.88
CA ALA A 290 -5.28 15.08 18.00
C ALA A 290 -4.19 15.77 18.83
N ALA A 291 -3.48 15.04 19.68
CA ALA A 291 -2.40 15.51 20.54
C ALA A 291 -1.02 15.47 19.84
N GLY A 292 -0.90 14.78 18.72
CA GLY A 292 0.34 14.69 17.94
C GLY A 292 1.07 13.34 18.01
N GLY A 293 0.56 12.39 18.80
CA GLY A 293 1.02 11.00 18.87
C GLY A 293 0.98 10.36 17.49
N THR A 294 2.04 9.68 17.10
CA THR A 294 2.15 9.10 15.75
C THR A 294 1.77 7.64 15.76
N ALA A 295 0.75 7.28 14.98
CA ALA A 295 0.32 5.91 14.79
C ALA A 295 1.43 5.02 14.21
N ALA A 296 1.49 3.77 14.65
CA ALA A 296 2.36 2.75 14.07
C ALA A 296 2.02 2.51 12.59
N SER A 297 3.00 1.97 11.83
CA SER A 297 2.78 1.62 10.41
C SER A 297 1.68 0.58 10.27
N VAL A 298 0.76 0.81 9.32
CA VAL A 298 -0.32 -0.14 9.01
C VAL A 298 0.27 -1.38 8.34
N ALA A 299 0.04 -2.54 8.93
CA ALA A 299 0.38 -3.84 8.37
C ALA A 299 -0.58 -4.90 8.90
N GLY A 300 -0.88 -5.92 8.10
CA GLY A 300 -1.74 -7.03 8.53
C GLY A 300 -2.39 -7.77 7.38
N ASP A 301 -3.08 -8.82 7.73
CA ASP A 301 -3.89 -9.66 6.86
C ASP A 301 -5.24 -8.97 6.59
N LEU A 302 -5.71 -9.05 5.33
CA LEU A 302 -6.97 -8.44 4.89
C LEU A 302 -8.17 -9.42 4.95
N GLY A 303 -7.94 -10.70 5.26
CA GLY A 303 -8.89 -11.79 5.14
C GLY A 303 -8.73 -12.57 3.83
N ASP A 304 -9.73 -13.33 3.44
CA ASP A 304 -9.70 -14.14 2.21
C ASP A 304 -9.84 -13.27 0.93
N VAL A 305 -8.89 -12.36 0.72
CA VAL A 305 -8.84 -11.45 -0.44
C VAL A 305 -7.93 -12.03 -1.51
N VAL A 306 -8.52 -12.47 -2.61
CA VAL A 306 -7.81 -13.03 -3.78
C VAL A 306 -7.74 -11.99 -4.89
N ILE A 307 -6.57 -11.80 -5.48
CA ILE A 307 -6.38 -10.95 -6.66
C ILE A 307 -6.06 -11.84 -7.85
N ASP A 308 -6.87 -11.69 -8.90
CA ASP A 308 -6.66 -12.29 -10.20
C ASP A 308 -6.57 -11.17 -11.25
N ALA A 309 -5.35 -10.89 -11.66
CA ALA A 309 -5.01 -9.75 -12.51
C ALA A 309 -4.55 -10.19 -13.91
N ASP A 310 -4.74 -11.45 -14.24
CA ASP A 310 -4.38 -12.02 -15.53
C ASP A 310 -5.63 -12.16 -16.41
N THR A 311 -5.49 -11.90 -17.71
CA THR A 311 -6.51 -12.20 -18.71
C THR A 311 -6.14 -13.49 -19.42
N PRO A 312 -7.10 -14.38 -19.73
CA PRO A 312 -6.78 -15.55 -20.54
C PRO A 312 -6.21 -15.15 -21.90
N ASP A 313 -4.97 -15.49 -22.16
CA ASP A 313 -4.28 -15.22 -23.41
C ASP A 313 -4.26 -16.43 -24.33
N MET A 314 -4.57 -16.21 -25.62
CA MET A 314 -4.48 -17.24 -26.64
C MET A 314 -3.02 -17.59 -26.93
N THR A 315 -2.63 -18.83 -26.70
CA THR A 315 -1.28 -19.35 -26.96
C THR A 315 -1.14 -19.99 -28.35
N GLY A 316 -2.24 -20.41 -28.96
CA GLY A 316 -2.26 -20.93 -30.33
C GLY A 316 -3.62 -21.50 -30.71
N CYS A 317 -3.82 -21.72 -32.02
CA CYS A 317 -4.94 -22.49 -32.56
C CYS A 317 -4.37 -23.62 -33.43
N ASP A 318 -5.10 -24.72 -33.53
CA ASP A 318 -4.73 -25.91 -34.30
C ASP A 318 -5.98 -26.58 -34.88
N ALA A 319 -5.84 -27.26 -36.00
CA ALA A 319 -6.87 -28.11 -36.59
C ALA A 319 -6.25 -29.36 -37.19
N THR A 320 -7.07 -30.37 -37.52
CA THR A 320 -6.56 -31.57 -38.19
C THR A 320 -6.11 -31.22 -39.60
N ASN A 321 -4.84 -31.50 -39.93
CA ASN A 321 -4.28 -31.26 -41.25
C ASN A 321 -5.10 -32.04 -42.32
N GLY A 322 -5.39 -31.36 -43.42
CA GLY A 322 -6.13 -31.97 -44.54
C GLY A 322 -6.74 -30.94 -45.47
N ALA A 323 -7.32 -31.42 -46.57
CA ALA A 323 -8.16 -30.65 -47.45
C ALA A 323 -9.64 -30.86 -47.00
N TYR A 324 -10.37 -29.79 -46.89
CA TYR A 324 -11.78 -29.75 -46.48
C TYR A 324 -12.60 -29.20 -47.63
N GLY A 325 -13.54 -29.99 -48.13
CA GLY A 325 -14.46 -29.61 -49.21
C GLY A 325 -15.86 -29.32 -48.70
N VAL A 326 -16.73 -28.94 -49.64
CA VAL A 326 -18.13 -28.58 -49.38
C VAL A 326 -18.88 -29.69 -48.59
N GLY A 327 -19.49 -29.28 -47.49
CA GLY A 327 -20.25 -30.18 -46.57
C GLY A 327 -19.42 -30.76 -45.42
N GLU A 328 -18.11 -30.60 -45.43
CA GLU A 328 -17.26 -31.08 -44.35
C GLU A 328 -17.19 -30.11 -43.15
N ASN A 329 -16.99 -30.67 -41.96
CA ASN A 329 -16.84 -29.89 -40.73
C ASN A 329 -15.36 -29.70 -40.39
N LEU A 330 -14.96 -28.45 -40.20
CA LEU A 330 -13.66 -28.09 -39.69
C LEU A 330 -13.77 -27.71 -38.22
N ASP A 331 -13.12 -28.49 -37.35
CA ASP A 331 -12.97 -28.19 -35.93
C ASP A 331 -11.62 -27.51 -35.66
N ILE A 332 -11.68 -26.34 -35.03
CA ILE A 332 -10.53 -25.50 -34.69
C ILE A 332 -10.42 -25.45 -33.17
N THR A 333 -9.32 -25.95 -32.64
CA THR A 333 -9.03 -25.90 -31.21
C THR A 333 -8.10 -24.73 -30.91
N CYS A 334 -8.59 -23.70 -30.23
CA CYS A 334 -7.77 -22.60 -29.73
C CYS A 334 -7.42 -22.83 -28.26
N THR A 335 -6.13 -22.79 -27.96
CA THR A 335 -5.59 -23.02 -26.62
C THR A 335 -5.26 -21.70 -25.95
N PHE A 336 -5.68 -21.56 -24.71
CA PHE A 336 -5.40 -20.44 -23.84
C PHE A 336 -4.42 -20.88 -22.74
N ASP A 337 -3.75 -19.94 -22.11
CA ASP A 337 -2.82 -20.20 -20.99
C ASP A 337 -3.53 -20.64 -19.71
N GLU A 338 -4.83 -20.31 -19.60
CA GLU A 338 -5.69 -20.73 -18.49
C GLU A 338 -7.08 -21.20 -18.94
N ALA A 339 -7.92 -21.62 -17.99
CA ALA A 339 -9.25 -22.15 -18.27
C ALA A 339 -10.26 -21.03 -18.59
N VAL A 340 -10.94 -21.14 -19.74
CA VAL A 340 -11.94 -20.18 -20.22
C VAL A 340 -13.35 -20.73 -20.07
N THR A 341 -14.20 -19.98 -19.38
CA THR A 341 -15.65 -20.22 -19.32
C THR A 341 -16.36 -19.47 -20.44
N VAL A 342 -17.06 -20.22 -21.28
CA VAL A 342 -17.80 -19.68 -22.43
C VAL A 342 -19.29 -19.65 -22.14
N THR A 343 -19.93 -18.51 -22.43
CA THR A 343 -21.40 -18.40 -22.49
C THR A 343 -21.83 -17.88 -23.85
N GLY A 344 -22.97 -18.33 -24.34
CA GLY A 344 -23.44 -17.97 -25.69
C GLY A 344 -22.61 -18.63 -26.78
N SER A 345 -22.49 -17.98 -27.93
CA SER A 345 -21.84 -18.51 -29.13
C SER A 345 -20.81 -17.52 -29.66
N PRO A 346 -19.65 -17.38 -28.99
CA PRO A 346 -18.53 -16.58 -29.54
C PRO A 346 -18.04 -17.20 -30.85
N THR A 347 -17.32 -16.40 -31.64
CA THR A 347 -16.87 -16.83 -32.96
C THR A 347 -15.41 -16.49 -33.17
N VAL A 348 -14.77 -17.21 -34.10
CA VAL A 348 -13.50 -16.82 -34.71
C VAL A 348 -13.71 -16.59 -36.20
N THR A 349 -13.01 -15.61 -36.76
CA THR A 349 -12.99 -15.37 -38.20
C THR A 349 -11.71 -15.97 -38.77
N LEU A 350 -11.83 -16.67 -39.88
CA LEU A 350 -10.72 -17.31 -40.57
C LEU A 350 -10.12 -16.39 -41.64
N SER A 351 -8.94 -16.73 -42.16
CA SER A 351 -8.23 -15.92 -43.15
C SER A 351 -8.93 -15.86 -44.51
N ASN A 352 -9.76 -16.87 -44.85
CA ASN A 352 -10.60 -16.90 -46.04
C ASN A 352 -11.88 -16.09 -45.91
N GLY A 353 -12.20 -15.58 -44.69
CA GLY A 353 -13.42 -14.82 -44.39
C GLY A 353 -14.52 -15.61 -43.70
N ASP A 354 -14.41 -16.92 -43.60
CA ASP A 354 -15.38 -17.75 -42.90
C ASP A 354 -15.42 -17.51 -41.42
N VAL A 355 -16.54 -17.88 -40.80
CA VAL A 355 -16.76 -17.69 -39.36
C VAL A 355 -17.06 -19.06 -38.72
N ALA A 356 -16.13 -19.49 -37.86
CA ALA A 356 -16.35 -20.67 -37.03
C ALA A 356 -16.99 -20.27 -35.69
N THR A 357 -18.01 -21.00 -35.27
CA THR A 357 -18.76 -20.74 -34.03
C THR A 357 -18.33 -21.67 -32.92
N TYR A 358 -18.44 -21.20 -31.66
CA TYR A 358 -18.16 -22.03 -30.49
C TYR A 358 -18.92 -23.36 -30.55
N ASN A 359 -18.18 -24.44 -30.35
CA ASN A 359 -18.72 -25.81 -30.35
C ASN A 359 -18.63 -26.47 -28.97
N SER A 360 -17.44 -26.39 -28.30
CA SER A 360 -17.21 -27.07 -27.02
C SER A 360 -15.95 -26.55 -26.29
N GLY A 361 -15.71 -27.04 -25.06
CA GLY A 361 -14.46 -26.76 -24.32
C GLY A 361 -14.61 -25.79 -23.15
N THR A 362 -15.81 -25.25 -22.86
CA THR A 362 -16.01 -24.35 -21.71
C THR A 362 -15.49 -24.94 -20.41
N GLY A 363 -14.82 -24.12 -19.59
CA GLY A 363 -14.20 -24.52 -18.33
C GLY A 363 -12.84 -25.21 -18.51
N SER A 364 -12.25 -25.17 -19.71
CA SER A 364 -10.91 -25.66 -19.99
C SER A 364 -10.08 -24.62 -20.75
N ALA A 365 -8.78 -24.86 -20.85
CA ALA A 365 -7.87 -24.03 -21.66
C ALA A 365 -8.05 -24.25 -23.18
N ASN A 366 -8.74 -25.33 -23.60
CA ASN A 366 -8.93 -25.66 -25.00
C ASN A 366 -10.38 -25.39 -25.42
N ILE A 367 -10.58 -24.40 -26.25
CA ILE A 367 -11.88 -24.02 -26.78
C ILE A 367 -11.96 -24.43 -28.24
N VAL A 368 -13.03 -25.18 -28.58
CA VAL A 368 -13.26 -25.69 -29.94
C VAL A 368 -14.30 -24.84 -30.64
N PHE A 369 -13.95 -24.32 -31.81
CA PHE A 369 -14.84 -23.67 -32.75
C PHE A 369 -15.06 -24.58 -33.95
N ARG A 370 -16.24 -24.49 -34.60
CA ARG A 370 -16.57 -25.29 -35.76
C ARG A 370 -17.17 -24.43 -36.85
N THR A 371 -16.77 -24.69 -38.09
CA THR A 371 -17.45 -24.27 -39.31
C THR A 371 -17.73 -25.47 -40.18
N THR A 372 -18.73 -25.37 -41.07
CA THR A 372 -18.97 -26.33 -42.13
C THR A 372 -18.70 -25.62 -43.44
N ILE A 373 -17.86 -26.21 -44.29
CA ILE A 373 -17.49 -25.61 -45.57
C ILE A 373 -18.76 -25.59 -46.46
N ALA A 374 -19.11 -24.42 -46.96
CA ALA A 374 -20.29 -24.20 -47.78
C ALA A 374 -19.88 -23.93 -49.24
N GLU A 375 -20.81 -24.22 -50.14
CA GLU A 375 -20.66 -23.83 -51.55
C GLU A 375 -20.50 -22.31 -51.67
N GLY A 376 -19.42 -21.88 -52.36
CA GLY A 376 -19.08 -20.49 -52.53
C GLY A 376 -18.18 -19.90 -51.43
N ASP A 377 -17.75 -20.70 -50.45
CA ASP A 377 -16.69 -20.27 -49.51
C ASP A 377 -15.39 -20.01 -50.30
N THR A 378 -14.60 -19.08 -49.80
CA THR A 378 -13.32 -18.74 -50.49
C THR A 378 -12.29 -19.83 -50.23
N ASP A 379 -11.71 -20.33 -51.28
CA ASP A 379 -10.61 -21.31 -51.21
C ASP A 379 -9.40 -20.77 -50.47
N SER A 380 -8.77 -21.66 -49.74
CA SER A 380 -7.53 -21.36 -49.03
C SER A 380 -6.53 -22.51 -49.12
N SER A 381 -5.31 -22.17 -49.50
CA SER A 381 -4.19 -23.13 -49.49
C SER A 381 -3.45 -23.18 -48.17
N ASP A 382 -3.78 -22.28 -47.23
CA ASP A 382 -3.17 -22.15 -45.93
C ASP A 382 -4.12 -21.34 -45.03
N LEU A 383 -4.88 -22.01 -44.19
CA LEU A 383 -5.93 -21.41 -43.39
C LEU A 383 -5.41 -21.00 -42.00
N SER A 384 -5.82 -19.84 -41.52
CA SER A 384 -5.46 -19.36 -40.18
C SER A 384 -6.64 -18.64 -39.52
N VAL A 385 -6.59 -18.51 -38.19
CA VAL A 385 -7.51 -17.66 -37.41
C VAL A 385 -7.04 -16.22 -37.51
N SER A 386 -7.86 -15.32 -38.02
CA SER A 386 -7.56 -13.89 -38.24
C SER A 386 -8.10 -12.99 -37.13
N SER A 387 -9.21 -13.37 -36.48
CA SER A 387 -9.76 -12.64 -35.32
C SER A 387 -10.60 -13.52 -34.42
N VAL A 388 -10.68 -13.17 -33.13
CA VAL A 388 -11.62 -13.74 -32.19
C VAL A 388 -12.69 -12.70 -31.84
N GLN A 389 -13.95 -13.13 -31.77
CA GLN A 389 -15.10 -12.29 -31.40
C GLN A 389 -15.76 -12.85 -30.12
N PRO A 390 -15.16 -12.59 -28.95
CA PRO A 390 -15.60 -13.20 -27.70
C PRO A 390 -16.99 -12.75 -27.24
N THR A 391 -17.48 -11.63 -27.77
CA THR A 391 -18.77 -11.02 -27.40
C THR A 391 -19.82 -11.14 -28.51
N ALA A 392 -19.57 -11.94 -29.56
CA ALA A 392 -20.51 -12.13 -30.67
C ALA A 392 -21.91 -12.54 -30.16
N GLY A 393 -22.96 -11.83 -30.59
CA GLY A 393 -24.34 -12.11 -30.19
C GLY A 393 -24.59 -12.01 -28.66
N GLY A 394 -23.76 -11.30 -27.89
CA GLY A 394 -23.89 -11.22 -26.44
C GLY A 394 -23.20 -12.37 -25.69
N ALA A 395 -22.35 -13.13 -26.37
CA ALA A 395 -21.51 -14.15 -25.76
C ALA A 395 -20.48 -13.59 -24.79
N THR A 396 -19.87 -14.43 -23.98
CA THR A 396 -18.70 -14.08 -23.17
C THR A 396 -17.68 -15.21 -23.16
N MET A 397 -16.42 -14.87 -23.11
CA MET A 397 -15.30 -15.77 -22.85
C MET A 397 -14.48 -15.16 -21.72
N LYS A 398 -14.39 -15.83 -20.57
CA LYS A 398 -13.82 -15.31 -19.32
C LYS A 398 -13.19 -16.43 -18.50
N ASP A 399 -12.20 -16.05 -17.66
CA ASP A 399 -11.68 -16.94 -16.61
C ASP A 399 -12.69 -17.15 -15.47
N ALA A 400 -12.22 -17.77 -14.39
CA ALA A 400 -13.01 -18.03 -13.19
C ALA A 400 -13.30 -16.78 -12.35
N ALA A 401 -12.41 -15.77 -12.37
CA ALA A 401 -12.55 -14.49 -11.69
C ALA A 401 -13.47 -13.53 -12.46
N GLY A 402 -13.62 -13.75 -13.76
CA GLY A 402 -14.45 -12.96 -14.66
C GLY A 402 -13.67 -11.96 -15.52
N ASN A 403 -12.31 -12.06 -15.61
CA ASN A 403 -11.52 -11.33 -16.58
C ASN A 403 -11.88 -11.84 -18.00
N ALA A 404 -12.08 -10.93 -18.93
CA ALA A 404 -12.36 -11.30 -20.31
C ALA A 404 -11.07 -11.74 -21.01
N ILE A 405 -11.15 -12.66 -21.98
CA ILE A 405 -9.99 -13.05 -22.76
C ILE A 405 -9.37 -11.84 -23.47
N SER A 406 -8.05 -11.89 -23.67
CA SER A 406 -7.35 -11.00 -24.59
C SER A 406 -7.85 -11.21 -26.02
N SER A 407 -8.02 -10.14 -26.80
CA SER A 407 -8.36 -10.23 -28.21
C SER A 407 -7.16 -10.42 -29.14
N THR A 408 -5.96 -10.50 -28.58
CA THR A 408 -4.72 -10.71 -29.32
C THR A 408 -4.65 -12.14 -29.85
N ILE A 409 -4.43 -12.31 -31.15
CA ILE A 409 -4.22 -13.61 -31.76
C ILE A 409 -2.73 -13.96 -31.70
N THR A 410 -2.41 -15.04 -31.01
CA THR A 410 -1.08 -15.64 -31.01
C THR A 410 -1.19 -17.07 -31.56
N GLY A 411 -0.32 -17.40 -32.53
CA GLY A 411 -0.32 -18.75 -33.11
C GLY A 411 -1.63 -19.11 -33.84
N GLY A 412 -2.18 -18.20 -34.61
CA GLY A 412 -3.43 -18.41 -35.36
C GLY A 412 -3.30 -19.30 -36.61
N ASP A 413 -2.10 -19.76 -36.97
CA ASP A 413 -1.82 -20.72 -38.04
C ASP A 413 -2.43 -22.09 -37.65
N LEU A 414 -3.24 -22.67 -38.54
CA LEU A 414 -3.91 -23.96 -38.31
C LEU A 414 -3.13 -25.16 -38.88
N GLY A 415 -1.89 -24.94 -39.32
CA GLY A 415 -1.06 -25.97 -39.96
C GLY A 415 -1.41 -26.18 -41.44
N SER A 416 -1.30 -27.40 -41.94
CA SER A 416 -1.56 -27.68 -43.35
C SER A 416 -3.06 -27.92 -43.60
N VAL A 417 -3.89 -26.92 -43.37
CA VAL A 417 -5.33 -26.94 -43.61
C VAL A 417 -5.63 -26.18 -44.90
N THR A 418 -6.24 -26.84 -45.85
CA THR A 418 -6.74 -26.25 -47.10
C THR A 418 -8.26 -26.31 -47.18
N VAL A 419 -8.87 -25.30 -47.75
CA VAL A 419 -10.34 -25.25 -47.98
C VAL A 419 -10.56 -25.16 -49.48
N ASP A 420 -11.51 -25.95 -49.96
CA ASP A 420 -12.06 -25.94 -51.30
C ASP A 420 -13.59 -25.73 -51.17
N GLY A 421 -14.02 -24.54 -51.52
CA GLY A 421 -15.40 -24.08 -51.35
C GLY A 421 -16.26 -24.33 -52.62
N ASP A 422 -15.70 -24.99 -53.61
CA ASP A 422 -16.41 -25.34 -54.85
C ASP A 422 -16.63 -26.86 -54.88
N ALA A 423 -17.86 -27.32 -55.07
CA ALA A 423 -18.14 -28.72 -55.33
C ALA A 423 -18.26 -28.93 -56.87
N PRO A 424 -17.80 -30.07 -57.39
CA PRO A 424 -17.82 -30.32 -58.82
C PRO A 424 -19.22 -30.17 -59.41
N ASP A 425 -19.42 -29.13 -60.22
CA ASP A 425 -20.66 -28.89 -60.91
C ASP A 425 -20.71 -29.63 -62.28
N PHE A 426 -21.88 -30.24 -62.51
CA PHE A 426 -22.14 -30.95 -63.77
C PHE A 426 -22.15 -29.97 -64.95
N VAL A 427 -21.31 -30.23 -65.95
CA VAL A 427 -21.17 -29.41 -67.17
C VAL A 427 -21.90 -30.04 -68.35
N ALA A 428 -21.62 -31.32 -68.66
CA ALA A 428 -22.19 -31.97 -69.82
C ALA A 428 -22.14 -33.51 -69.73
N VAL A 429 -23.01 -34.12 -70.43
CA VAL A 429 -22.94 -35.56 -70.77
C VAL A 429 -23.00 -35.73 -72.28
N THR A 430 -22.19 -36.62 -72.79
CA THR A 430 -22.12 -36.86 -74.25
C THR A 430 -21.83 -38.32 -74.53
N ALA A 431 -22.27 -38.78 -75.68
CA ALA A 431 -21.88 -40.06 -76.25
C ALA A 431 -21.59 -39.90 -77.73
N THR A 432 -21.04 -40.90 -78.39
CA THR A 432 -20.87 -40.84 -79.84
C THR A 432 -22.18 -41.14 -80.50
N ASP A 433 -22.59 -40.21 -81.41
CA ASP A 433 -23.82 -40.40 -82.21
C ASP A 433 -23.79 -41.71 -83.04
N GLY A 434 -24.91 -42.43 -83.06
CA GLY A 434 -24.97 -43.63 -83.83
C GLY A 434 -26.10 -44.62 -83.35
N ALA A 435 -26.42 -45.59 -84.15
CA ALA A 435 -27.30 -46.69 -83.73
C ALA A 435 -26.39 -47.81 -83.17
N TYR A 436 -26.70 -48.24 -81.97
CA TYR A 436 -25.98 -49.29 -81.24
C TYR A 436 -26.87 -50.60 -81.24
N GLY A 437 -26.26 -51.69 -81.73
CA GLY A 437 -26.89 -53.00 -81.77
C GLY A 437 -26.47 -53.88 -80.60
N VAL A 438 -27.20 -55.04 -80.45
CA VAL A 438 -26.88 -56.03 -79.41
C VAL A 438 -25.40 -56.45 -79.43
N GLY A 439 -24.71 -56.39 -78.32
CA GLY A 439 -23.30 -56.71 -78.14
C GLY A 439 -22.37 -55.55 -78.38
N GLU A 440 -22.85 -54.37 -78.79
CA GLU A 440 -22.00 -53.18 -78.89
C GLU A 440 -21.95 -52.45 -77.57
N THR A 441 -20.81 -51.76 -77.38
CA THR A 441 -20.56 -50.98 -76.16
C THR A 441 -20.88 -49.51 -76.41
N LEU A 442 -21.84 -48.98 -75.67
CA LEU A 442 -22.09 -47.53 -75.57
C LEU A 442 -21.13 -46.93 -74.51
N SER A 443 -20.34 -45.93 -74.92
CA SER A 443 -19.44 -45.15 -74.05
C SER A 443 -20.02 -43.75 -73.83
N ILE A 444 -20.23 -43.38 -72.58
CA ILE A 444 -20.82 -42.12 -72.14
C ILE A 444 -19.74 -41.34 -71.40
N THR A 445 -19.50 -40.10 -71.79
CA THR A 445 -18.60 -39.16 -71.09
C THR A 445 -19.44 -38.16 -70.33
N VAL A 446 -19.15 -38.09 -69.03
CA VAL A 446 -19.72 -37.06 -68.14
C VAL A 446 -18.61 -36.08 -67.79
N VAL A 447 -18.87 -34.81 -67.93
CA VAL A 447 -17.91 -33.74 -67.64
C VAL A 447 -18.41 -32.87 -66.53
N TRP A 448 -17.56 -32.63 -65.55
CA TRP A 448 -17.71 -31.64 -64.50
C TRP A 448 -16.78 -30.43 -64.80
N ASP A 449 -16.99 -29.34 -64.10
CA ASP A 449 -16.16 -28.13 -64.27
C ASP A 449 -14.75 -28.30 -63.69
N GLU A 450 -14.57 -29.21 -62.72
CA GLU A 450 -13.30 -29.51 -62.08
C GLU A 450 -12.98 -31.04 -62.09
N ALA A 451 -11.81 -31.36 -61.53
CA ALA A 451 -11.32 -32.75 -61.49
C ALA A 451 -12.01 -33.56 -60.35
N VAL A 452 -12.56 -34.68 -60.70
CA VAL A 452 -13.30 -35.58 -59.76
C VAL A 452 -12.58 -36.89 -59.49
N SER A 453 -12.67 -37.35 -58.29
CA SER A 453 -12.23 -38.65 -57.81
C SER A 453 -13.41 -39.61 -57.68
N VAL A 454 -13.23 -40.86 -58.07
CA VAL A 454 -14.26 -41.90 -58.00
C VAL A 454 -13.95 -42.88 -56.89
N SER A 455 -14.91 -43.15 -56.03
CA SER A 455 -14.85 -44.23 -55.05
C SER A 455 -15.90 -45.27 -55.32
N GLY A 456 -15.47 -46.55 -55.36
CA GLY A 456 -16.34 -47.67 -55.73
C GLY A 456 -16.59 -47.79 -57.22
N THR A 457 -17.83 -48.15 -57.60
CA THR A 457 -18.27 -48.31 -58.97
C THR A 457 -19.56 -47.54 -59.23
N PRO A 458 -19.47 -46.19 -59.40
CA PRO A 458 -20.63 -45.38 -59.70
C PRO A 458 -21.27 -45.79 -61.01
N THR A 459 -22.57 -45.51 -61.14
CA THR A 459 -23.38 -45.86 -62.30
C THR A 459 -24.21 -44.70 -62.83
N LEU A 460 -24.49 -44.67 -64.12
CA LEU A 460 -25.49 -43.80 -64.70
C LEU A 460 -26.76 -44.56 -64.96
N THR A 461 -27.91 -43.99 -64.66
CA THR A 461 -29.23 -44.50 -65.04
C THR A 461 -29.63 -43.84 -66.33
N LEU A 462 -29.94 -44.66 -67.33
CA LEU A 462 -30.36 -44.21 -68.65
C LEU A 462 -31.90 -44.13 -68.75
N SER A 463 -32.39 -43.32 -69.67
CA SER A 463 -33.82 -43.11 -69.85
C SER A 463 -34.60 -44.39 -70.28
N ASN A 464 -33.93 -45.34 -70.92
CA ASN A 464 -34.50 -46.65 -71.29
C ASN A 464 -34.54 -47.65 -70.13
N GLY A 465 -33.97 -47.29 -68.95
CA GLY A 465 -33.90 -48.13 -67.73
C GLY A 465 -32.62 -48.89 -67.56
N ASP A 466 -31.69 -48.81 -68.50
CA ASP A 466 -30.37 -49.45 -68.40
C ASP A 466 -29.46 -48.68 -67.50
N THR A 467 -28.30 -49.33 -67.18
CA THR A 467 -27.32 -48.78 -66.30
C THR A 467 -25.92 -48.85 -66.92
N ALA A 468 -25.30 -47.70 -67.14
CA ALA A 468 -23.84 -47.65 -67.52
C ALA A 468 -22.99 -47.59 -66.27
N THR A 469 -21.91 -48.38 -66.23
CA THR A 469 -20.97 -48.48 -65.09
C THR A 469 -19.73 -47.66 -65.38
N TYR A 470 -19.16 -47.05 -64.30
CA TYR A 470 -17.91 -46.34 -64.37
C TYR A 470 -16.80 -47.20 -64.98
N SER A 471 -16.06 -46.65 -65.94
CA SER A 471 -14.96 -47.35 -66.64
C SER A 471 -13.60 -46.68 -66.38
N SER A 472 -13.50 -45.33 -66.48
CA SER A 472 -12.23 -44.63 -66.32
C SER A 472 -12.41 -43.12 -66.17
N GLY A 473 -11.30 -42.40 -65.86
CA GLY A 473 -11.30 -40.93 -65.83
C GLY A 473 -11.08 -40.31 -64.44
N THR A 474 -11.02 -41.10 -63.35
CA THR A 474 -10.78 -40.57 -62.00
C THR A 474 -9.50 -39.69 -61.98
N GLY A 475 -9.53 -38.60 -61.23
CA GLY A 475 -8.47 -37.57 -61.20
C GLY A 475 -8.52 -36.59 -62.38
N SER A 476 -9.56 -36.61 -63.21
CA SER A 476 -9.83 -35.61 -64.27
C SER A 476 -11.27 -35.07 -64.15
N ASN A 477 -11.58 -34.05 -64.89
CA ASN A 477 -12.94 -33.50 -64.96
C ASN A 477 -13.88 -34.30 -65.88
N SER A 478 -13.43 -35.38 -66.48
CA SER A 478 -14.19 -36.19 -67.45
C SER A 478 -14.15 -37.67 -67.05
N LEU A 479 -15.32 -38.22 -66.71
CA LEU A 479 -15.46 -39.64 -66.41
C LEU A 479 -16.14 -40.37 -67.56
N ILE A 480 -15.67 -41.62 -67.81
CA ILE A 480 -16.21 -42.48 -68.85
C ILE A 480 -17.02 -43.61 -68.16
N PHE A 481 -18.25 -43.75 -68.59
CA PHE A 481 -19.15 -44.86 -68.21
C PHE A 481 -19.46 -45.72 -69.44
N THR A 482 -19.60 -46.98 -69.25
CA THR A 482 -19.89 -47.90 -70.35
C THR A 482 -21.02 -48.85 -70.00
N THR A 483 -21.85 -49.18 -71.01
CA THR A 483 -22.84 -50.30 -71.01
C THR A 483 -22.74 -51.08 -72.29
N VAL A 484 -23.05 -52.36 -72.23
CA VAL A 484 -23.10 -53.23 -73.41
C VAL A 484 -24.61 -53.45 -73.73
N ILE A 485 -24.99 -53.15 -74.94
CA ILE A 485 -26.39 -53.33 -75.39
C ILE A 485 -26.75 -54.80 -75.33
N ALA A 486 -27.82 -55.15 -74.57
CA ALA A 486 -28.28 -56.51 -74.42
C ALA A 486 -29.55 -56.74 -75.25
N GLU A 487 -29.86 -58.00 -75.56
CA GLU A 487 -31.07 -58.39 -76.32
C GLU A 487 -32.39 -58.02 -75.57
N SER A 488 -32.33 -57.83 -74.27
CA SER A 488 -33.45 -57.47 -73.41
C SER A 488 -33.67 -56.01 -73.22
N ASP A 489 -32.75 -55.16 -73.73
CA ASP A 489 -32.77 -53.70 -73.46
C ASP A 489 -34.00 -53.08 -74.24
N THR A 490 -34.55 -52.02 -73.67
CA THR A 490 -35.62 -51.27 -74.28
C THR A 490 -35.08 -50.37 -75.37
N ASP A 491 -35.60 -50.51 -76.61
CA ASP A 491 -35.22 -49.60 -77.71
C ASP A 491 -35.56 -48.17 -77.39
N SER A 492 -34.60 -47.28 -77.70
CA SER A 492 -34.77 -45.83 -77.57
C SER A 492 -34.35 -45.15 -78.85
N SER A 493 -35.04 -44.13 -79.27
CA SER A 493 -34.68 -43.27 -80.43
C SER A 493 -33.96 -42.02 -79.98
N ASP A 494 -33.85 -41.79 -78.68
CA ASP A 494 -33.24 -40.63 -78.05
C ASP A 494 -32.91 -41.02 -76.59
N LEU A 495 -31.66 -41.28 -76.32
CA LEU A 495 -31.20 -41.77 -75.04
C LEU A 495 -30.69 -40.62 -74.20
N SER A 496 -31.04 -40.61 -72.92
CA SER A 496 -30.52 -39.58 -71.96
C SER A 496 -30.07 -40.21 -70.65
N VAL A 497 -29.24 -39.53 -69.93
CA VAL A 497 -28.91 -39.84 -68.57
C VAL A 497 -29.95 -39.17 -67.64
N SER A 498 -30.60 -39.93 -66.80
CA SER A 498 -31.60 -39.45 -65.87
C SER A 498 -31.08 -39.21 -64.45
N ALA A 499 -30.01 -39.93 -64.03
CA ALA A 499 -29.37 -39.79 -62.76
C ALA A 499 -28.03 -40.53 -62.74
N TYR A 500 -27.19 -40.20 -61.76
CA TYR A 500 -26.04 -41.05 -61.41
C TYR A 500 -26.17 -41.53 -59.95
N GLY A 501 -25.54 -42.66 -59.65
CA GLY A 501 -25.44 -43.20 -58.30
C GLY A 501 -23.99 -43.61 -57.98
N GLY A 502 -23.65 -43.61 -56.73
CA GLY A 502 -22.29 -43.89 -56.23
C GLY A 502 -21.61 -42.63 -55.72
N THR A 503 -20.32 -42.72 -55.39
CA THR A 503 -19.55 -41.61 -54.82
C THR A 503 -18.57 -41.04 -55.87
N ILE A 504 -18.82 -39.81 -56.25
CA ILE A 504 -17.97 -38.98 -57.10
C ILE A 504 -17.79 -37.67 -56.32
N ALA A 505 -16.55 -37.25 -56.09
CA ALA A 505 -16.22 -36.06 -55.35
C ALA A 505 -14.91 -35.44 -55.91
N ASP A 506 -14.65 -34.19 -55.60
CA ASP A 506 -13.30 -33.58 -55.81
C ASP A 506 -12.23 -34.19 -54.89
N ALA A 507 -11.04 -33.63 -54.87
CA ALA A 507 -9.95 -34.07 -54.02
C ALA A 507 -10.08 -33.65 -52.56
N ALA A 508 -10.90 -32.64 -52.27
CA ALA A 508 -11.19 -32.10 -50.94
C ALA A 508 -12.39 -32.79 -50.25
N GLY A 509 -13.20 -33.56 -50.99
CA GLY A 509 -14.36 -34.27 -50.46
C GLY A 509 -15.72 -33.71 -50.87
N GLY A 510 -15.77 -32.61 -51.61
CA GLY A 510 -16.99 -31.99 -52.15
C GLY A 510 -17.71 -32.98 -53.09
N ALA A 511 -18.98 -33.25 -52.84
CA ALA A 511 -19.74 -34.21 -53.62
C ALA A 511 -20.19 -33.64 -54.97
N ALA A 512 -19.91 -34.36 -56.03
CA ALA A 512 -20.24 -33.91 -57.37
C ALA A 512 -21.75 -33.73 -57.59
N GLY A 513 -22.11 -32.65 -58.29
CA GLY A 513 -23.47 -32.33 -58.66
C GLY A 513 -24.13 -33.40 -59.54
N ALA A 514 -25.46 -33.43 -59.53
CA ALA A 514 -26.23 -34.42 -60.25
C ALA A 514 -26.00 -34.36 -61.77
N ALA A 515 -25.60 -35.48 -62.36
CA ALA A 515 -25.42 -35.60 -63.80
C ALA A 515 -26.73 -36.07 -64.48
N SER A 516 -27.23 -35.27 -65.40
CA SER A 516 -28.38 -35.61 -66.25
C SER A 516 -28.31 -34.87 -67.58
N GLY A 517 -28.81 -35.44 -68.63
CA GLY A 517 -28.89 -34.80 -69.93
C GLY A 517 -29.07 -35.73 -71.09
N ASP A 518 -29.36 -35.13 -72.22
CA ASP A 518 -29.47 -35.78 -73.52
C ASP A 518 -28.12 -36.24 -74.04
N LEU A 519 -28.03 -37.48 -74.58
CA LEU A 519 -26.78 -38.03 -75.12
C LEU A 519 -26.59 -37.71 -76.61
N GLY A 520 -27.55 -36.99 -77.23
CA GLY A 520 -27.59 -36.70 -78.68
C GLY A 520 -28.25 -37.79 -79.46
N ALA A 521 -27.89 -37.96 -80.70
CA ALA A 521 -28.49 -38.95 -81.56
C ALA A 521 -27.97 -40.36 -81.28
N VAL A 522 -28.29 -40.89 -80.11
CA VAL A 522 -27.84 -42.19 -79.64
C VAL A 522 -29.07 -43.13 -79.54
#